data_52234be98e50c501281427f0a51ca189
#
_entry.id   52234be98e50c501281427f0a51ca189
#
_cell.length_a   1.000
_cell.length_b   1.000
_cell.length_c   1.000
_cell.angle_alpha   90.00
_cell.angle_beta   90.00
_cell.angle_gamma   90.00
#
_symmetry.space_group_name_H-M   'P 1'
#
loop_
_entity.id
_entity.type
_entity.pdbx_description
1 polymer ?
#
loop_
_entity_poly.entity_id
_entity_poly.type
_entity_poly.pdbx_seq_one_letter_code
_entity_poly.pdbx_strand_id
1 'polypeptide(L)' 'IVGYTLVDAATGRVVGEIESVDDSTMNLLFQVRTADGDEVLVPAHEELIRNIDTEERRMELELPEGLLDL' A
#
# COMPACT_ATOMS: atom_id res chain seq x y z
N ILE A 1 0.19 -3.64 -10.60
CA ILE A 1 0.18 -3.09 -9.23
C ILE A 1 1.54 -2.55 -8.83
N VAL A 2 2.60 -3.24 -9.22
CA VAL A 2 3.94 -2.69 -9.01
C VAL A 2 4.04 -1.36 -9.78
N GLY A 3 4.58 -0.34 -9.12
CA GLY A 3 4.64 1.01 -9.69
C GLY A 3 3.45 1.89 -9.36
N TYR A 4 2.42 1.32 -8.70
CA TYR A 4 1.26 2.12 -8.29
C TYR A 4 1.59 2.93 -7.04
N THR A 5 0.96 4.10 -6.96
CA THR A 5 1.01 4.90 -5.73
C THR A 5 -0.01 4.34 -4.74
N LEU A 6 0.44 4.06 -3.54
CA LEU A 6 -0.44 3.59 -2.47
C LEU A 6 -0.89 4.78 -1.63
N VAL A 7 -2.20 4.88 -1.43
CA VAL A 7 -2.83 5.97 -0.68
C VAL A 7 -3.64 5.37 0.47
N ASP A 8 -3.56 6.00 1.63
CA ASP A 8 -4.39 5.64 2.78
C ASP A 8 -5.82 6.10 2.52
N ALA A 9 -6.74 5.14 2.39
CA ALA A 9 -8.13 5.45 2.08
C ALA A 9 -8.83 6.25 3.18
N ALA A 10 -8.39 6.13 4.42
CA ALA A 10 -9.02 6.82 5.55
C ALA A 10 -8.69 8.31 5.57
N THR A 11 -7.48 8.69 5.13
CA THR A 11 -7.01 10.07 5.25
C THR A 11 -6.73 10.73 3.91
N GLY A 12 -6.61 9.96 2.82
CA GLY A 12 -6.17 10.47 1.52
C GLY A 12 -4.68 10.72 1.44
N ARG A 13 -3.94 10.33 2.46
CA ARG A 13 -2.52 10.56 2.53
C ARG A 13 -1.76 9.56 1.67
N VAL A 14 -0.78 10.04 0.90
CA VAL A 14 0.08 9.17 0.10
C VAL A 14 1.05 8.45 1.02
N VAL A 15 1.06 7.12 0.95
CA VAL A 15 1.99 6.28 1.72
C VAL A 15 3.32 6.16 0.98
N GLY A 16 3.26 5.85 -0.32
CA GLY A 16 4.45 5.66 -1.12
C GLY A 16 4.15 4.92 -2.41
N GLU A 17 5.20 4.37 -3.01
CA GLU A 17 5.09 3.60 -4.25
C GLU A 17 5.24 2.12 -3.96
N ILE A 18 4.37 1.31 -4.55
CA ILE A 18 4.45 -0.15 -4.42
C ILE A 18 5.59 -0.65 -5.29
N GLU A 19 6.65 -1.13 -4.67
CA GLU A 19 7.82 -1.63 -5.37
C GLU A 19 7.72 -3.10 -5.74
N SER A 20 7.11 -3.88 -4.87
CA SER A 20 6.94 -5.30 -5.12
C SER A 20 5.83 -5.88 -4.26
N VAL A 21 5.42 -7.09 -4.61
CA VAL A 21 4.42 -7.86 -3.87
C VAL A 21 5.11 -9.11 -3.35
N ASP A 22 5.04 -9.32 -2.05
CA ASP A 22 5.61 -10.51 -1.42
C ASP A 22 4.49 -11.52 -1.20
N ASP A 23 4.56 -12.63 -1.93
CA ASP A 23 3.60 -13.72 -1.83
C ASP A 23 4.26 -15.01 -1.29
N SER A 24 5.40 -14.87 -0.64
CA SER A 24 6.13 -16.02 -0.10
C SER A 24 5.42 -16.69 1.07
N THR A 25 4.42 -16.03 1.64
CA THR A 25 3.59 -16.57 2.70
C THR A 25 2.13 -16.58 2.25
N MET A 26 1.23 -17.11 3.07
CA MET A 26 -0.20 -17.09 2.79
C MET A 26 -0.79 -15.69 2.83
N ASN A 27 -0.10 -14.75 3.45
CA ASN A 27 -0.52 -13.35 3.54
C ASN A 27 0.28 -12.52 2.54
N LEU A 28 -0.40 -11.91 1.58
CA LEU A 28 0.24 -11.02 0.63
C LEU A 28 0.64 -9.73 1.32
N LEU A 29 1.85 -9.25 1.01
CA LEU A 29 2.35 -7.99 1.52
C LEU A 29 2.85 -7.14 0.35
N PHE A 30 2.51 -5.86 0.38
CA PHE A 30 3.12 -4.89 -0.52
C PHE A 30 4.39 -4.35 0.12
N GLN A 31 5.48 -4.33 -0.64
CA GLN A 31 6.67 -3.60 -0.23
C GLN A 31 6.53 -2.19 -0.82
N VAL A 32 6.41 -1.21 0.05
CA VAL A 32 6.15 0.17 -0.33
C VAL A 32 7.32 1.04 0.05
N ARG A 33 7.80 1.84 -0.91
CA ARG A 33 8.84 2.82 -0.64
C ARG A 33 8.20 4.17 -0.40
N THR A 34 8.49 4.74 0.75
CA THR A 34 7.98 6.06 1.11
C THR A 34 8.80 7.17 0.47
N ALA A 35 8.32 8.40 0.54
CA ALA A 35 9.03 9.57 0.02
C ALA A 35 10.39 9.78 0.70
N ASP A 36 10.52 9.32 1.94
CA ASP A 36 11.76 9.42 2.69
C ASP A 36 12.78 8.33 2.33
N GLY A 37 12.41 7.42 1.44
CA GLY A 37 13.28 6.32 1.05
C GLY A 37 13.18 5.09 1.94
N ASP A 38 12.29 5.09 2.92
CA ASP A 38 12.07 3.94 3.79
C ASP A 38 11.21 2.89 3.11
N GLU A 39 11.37 1.65 3.54
CA GLU A 39 10.51 0.56 3.09
C GLU A 39 9.51 0.21 4.19
N VAL A 40 8.25 0.08 3.80
CA VAL A 40 7.17 -0.32 4.69
C VAL A 40 6.48 -1.53 4.09
N LEU A 41 6.20 -2.54 4.91
CA LEU A 41 5.41 -3.69 4.50
C LEU A 41 3.95 -3.45 4.87
N VAL A 42 3.08 -3.53 3.87
CA VAL A 42 1.66 -3.23 4.03
C VAL A 42 0.85 -4.46 3.67
N PRO A 43 -0.06 -4.93 4.55
CA PRO A 43 -0.92 -6.07 4.22
C PRO A 43 -1.77 -5.78 2.98
N ALA A 44 -1.77 -6.72 2.04
CA ALA A 44 -2.47 -6.57 0.77
C ALA A 44 -3.78 -7.37 0.74
N HIS A 45 -4.57 -7.29 1.80
CA HIS A 45 -5.85 -8.00 1.89
C HIS A 45 -6.91 -7.30 1.05
N GLU A 46 -7.65 -8.08 0.25
CA GLU A 46 -8.70 -7.53 -0.60
C GLU A 46 -9.72 -6.71 0.17
N GLU A 47 -10.08 -7.15 1.36
CA GLU A 47 -11.08 -6.45 2.18
C GLU A 47 -10.61 -5.06 2.63
N LEU A 48 -9.31 -4.78 2.56
CA LEU A 48 -8.76 -3.46 2.88
C LEU A 48 -8.67 -2.56 1.65
N ILE A 49 -8.73 -3.14 0.45
CA ILE A 49 -8.64 -2.38 -0.80
C ILE A 49 -9.97 -1.67 -1.04
N ARG A 50 -9.92 -0.34 -1.14
CA ARG A 50 -11.12 0.48 -1.35
C ARG A 50 -11.30 0.89 -2.79
N ASN A 51 -10.21 1.14 -3.50
CA ASN A 51 -10.28 1.55 -4.90
C ASN A 51 -8.96 1.26 -5.60
N ILE A 52 -9.04 0.89 -6.87
CA ILE A 52 -7.87 0.73 -7.72
C ILE A 52 -8.14 1.53 -8.99
N ASP A 53 -7.28 2.53 -9.24
CA ASP A 53 -7.37 3.34 -10.45
C ASP A 53 -6.21 2.96 -11.36
N THR A 54 -6.51 2.20 -12.42
CA THR A 54 -5.49 1.71 -13.33
C THR A 54 -4.96 2.79 -14.27
N GLU A 55 -5.76 3.81 -14.53
CA GLU A 55 -5.33 4.91 -15.39
C GLU A 55 -4.33 5.81 -14.68
N GLU A 56 -4.61 6.14 -13.43
CA GLU A 56 -3.73 6.98 -12.61
C GLU A 56 -2.65 6.15 -11.89
N ARG A 57 -2.73 4.84 -11.96
CA ARG A 57 -1.84 3.92 -11.26
C ARG A 57 -1.82 4.23 -9.77
N ARG A 58 -3.00 4.22 -9.19
CA ARG A 58 -3.20 4.59 -7.79
C ARG A 58 -4.09 3.55 -7.11
N MET A 59 -3.71 3.15 -5.91
CA MET A 59 -4.49 2.24 -5.10
C MET A 59 -4.80 2.89 -3.76
N GLU A 60 -6.07 2.88 -3.38
CA GLU A 60 -6.52 3.33 -2.07
C GLU A 60 -6.77 2.12 -1.20
N LEU A 61 -6.11 2.06 -0.07
CA LEU A 61 -6.16 0.92 0.82
C LEU A 61 -6.35 1.43 2.25
N GLU A 62 -7.27 0.79 2.98
CA GLU A 62 -7.47 1.12 4.38
C GLU A 62 -6.39 0.43 5.20
N LEU A 63 -5.49 1.21 5.78
CA LEU A 63 -4.38 0.68 6.55
C LEU A 63 -4.84 0.28 7.95
N PRO A 64 -4.25 -0.80 8.51
CA PRO A 64 -4.48 -1.13 9.90
C PRO A 64 -4.08 0.03 10.80
N GLU A 65 -4.85 0.24 11.86
CA GLU A 65 -4.57 1.30 12.82
C GLU A 65 -3.17 1.13 13.41
N GLY A 66 -2.44 2.23 13.47
CA GLY A 66 -1.11 2.24 14.06
C GLY A 66 0.01 1.78 13.15
N LEU A 67 -0.28 1.33 11.93
CA LEU A 67 0.74 0.80 11.02
C LEU A 67 1.81 1.84 10.69
N LEU A 68 1.43 3.10 10.53
CA LEU A 68 2.34 4.19 10.17
C LEU A 68 2.79 5.03 11.36
N ASP A 69 2.37 4.68 12.56
CA ASP A 69 2.65 5.45 13.78
C ASP A 69 3.81 4.88 14.58
N LEU A 70 4.72 4.22 13.92
CA LEU A 70 5.88 3.61 14.60
C LEU A 70 7.02 4.60 14.80
#